data_4c374255b77f8063444ac586c202c701
#
_entry.id   4c374255b77f8063444ac586c202c701
#
_cell.length_a   1.000
_cell.length_b   1.000
_cell.length_c   1.000
_cell.angle_alpha   90.00
_cell.angle_beta   90.00
_cell.angle_gamma   90.00
#
_symmetry.space_group_name_H-M   'P 1'
#
loop_
_entity.id
_entity.type
_entity.pdbx_description
1 polymer ?
#
loop_
_entity_poly.entity_id
_entity_poly.type
_entity_poly.pdbx_seq_one_letter_code
_entity_poly.pdbx_strand_id
1 'polypeptide(L)'
;MAAPRRFPRFLKWLLAATLVGVLIPPVFHFAAKRFDPYRLAIQTARKNHDFIDVLGSPVTEGWFFDGKEEVGNPATAQLLIPVRGSTRTGNLQVRAIKENGRWRLTQLTLELANPDKSLDLLGPNPI
;
A
#
# COMPACT_ATOMS: atom_id res chain seq x y z
N MET A 1 48.02 -5.34 -32.12
CA MET A 1 46.76 -4.72 -32.56
C MET A 1 45.65 -5.14 -31.61
N ALA A 2 45.15 -4.23 -30.85
CA ALA A 2 43.99 -4.52 -30.02
C ALA A 2 42.75 -4.58 -30.92
N ALA A 3 42.09 -5.73 -30.96
CA ALA A 3 40.82 -5.85 -31.63
C ALA A 3 39.83 -4.89 -30.99
N PRO A 4 39.00 -4.18 -31.77
CA PRO A 4 37.96 -3.36 -31.17
C PRO A 4 37.06 -4.22 -30.32
N ARG A 5 36.95 -3.90 -29.05
CA ARG A 5 36.06 -4.60 -28.13
C ARG A 5 34.63 -4.31 -28.57
N ARG A 6 34.08 -5.19 -29.36
CA ARG A 6 32.67 -5.17 -29.64
C ARG A 6 31.97 -5.84 -28.46
N PHE A 7 31.21 -5.11 -27.72
CA PHE A 7 30.34 -5.70 -26.74
C PHE A 7 29.39 -6.68 -27.42
N PRO A 8 29.33 -7.94 -27.00
CA PRO A 8 28.43 -8.88 -27.59
C PRO A 8 26.99 -8.40 -27.42
N ARG A 9 26.14 -8.65 -28.40
CA ARG A 9 24.76 -8.19 -28.40
C ARG A 9 24.01 -8.61 -27.14
N PHE A 10 24.33 -9.80 -26.61
CA PHE A 10 23.67 -10.27 -25.39
C PHE A 10 24.01 -9.43 -24.17
N LEU A 11 25.18 -8.79 -24.11
CA LEU A 11 25.56 -7.90 -23.01
C LEU A 11 24.68 -6.65 -22.98
N LYS A 12 24.34 -6.11 -24.14
CA LYS A 12 23.40 -4.98 -24.25
C LYS A 12 22.02 -5.37 -23.75
N TRP A 13 21.57 -6.56 -24.07
CA TRP A 13 20.30 -7.09 -23.60
C TRP A 13 20.31 -7.34 -22.10
N LEU A 14 21.40 -7.85 -21.55
CA LEU A 14 21.57 -8.03 -20.12
C LEU A 14 21.55 -6.71 -19.37
N LEU A 15 22.22 -5.69 -19.89
CA LEU A 15 22.20 -4.33 -19.31
C LEU A 15 20.80 -3.74 -19.35
N ALA A 16 20.09 -3.90 -20.46
CA ALA A 16 18.72 -3.43 -20.60
C ALA A 16 17.78 -4.17 -19.64
N ALA A 17 17.92 -5.48 -19.53
CA ALA A 17 17.12 -6.28 -18.59
C ALA A 17 17.40 -5.90 -17.13
N THR A 18 18.65 -5.65 -16.78
CA THR A 18 19.04 -5.20 -15.44
C THR A 18 18.45 -3.83 -15.13
N LEU A 19 18.52 -2.89 -16.09
CA LEU A 19 17.95 -1.56 -15.93
C LEU A 19 16.44 -1.61 -15.73
N VAL A 20 15.73 -2.43 -16.51
CA VAL A 20 14.30 -2.63 -16.37
C VAL A 20 13.98 -3.24 -15.01
N GLY A 21 14.74 -4.25 -14.57
CA GLY A 21 14.54 -4.89 -13.27
C GLY A 21 14.79 -3.97 -12.09
N VAL A 22 15.64 -2.95 -12.24
CA VAL A 22 15.89 -1.95 -11.19
C VAL A 22 14.80 -0.88 -11.17
N LEU A 23 14.25 -0.51 -12.34
CA LEU A 23 13.28 0.59 -12.44
C LEU A 23 11.83 0.15 -12.15
N ILE A 24 11.45 -1.08 -12.54
CA ILE A 24 10.07 -1.55 -12.38
C ILE A 24 9.60 -1.53 -10.92
N PRO A 25 10.34 -2.08 -9.91
CA PRO A 25 9.86 -2.07 -8.54
C PRO A 25 9.54 -0.69 -7.98
N PRO A 26 10.40 0.33 -8.09
CA PRO A 26 10.06 1.66 -7.56
C PRO A 26 8.92 2.33 -8.30
N VAL A 27 8.80 2.13 -9.63
CA VAL A 27 7.70 2.68 -10.41
C VAL A 27 6.37 2.02 -10.00
N PHE A 28 6.35 0.70 -9.87
CA PHE A 28 5.17 -0.04 -9.44
C PHE A 28 4.73 0.36 -8.05
N HIS A 29 5.66 0.47 -7.12
CA HIS A 29 5.38 0.89 -5.75
C HIS A 29 4.80 2.31 -5.69
N PHE A 30 5.35 3.22 -6.47
CA PHE A 30 4.88 4.60 -6.56
C PHE A 30 3.47 4.66 -7.16
N ALA A 31 3.20 3.89 -8.22
CA ALA A 31 1.89 3.83 -8.86
C ALA A 31 0.84 3.21 -7.92
N ALA A 32 1.22 2.17 -7.17
CA ALA A 32 0.32 1.53 -6.21
C ALA A 32 -0.12 2.48 -5.09
N LYS A 33 0.75 3.37 -4.65
CA LYS A 33 0.42 4.39 -3.63
C LYS A 33 -0.57 5.45 -4.13
N ARG A 34 -0.78 5.54 -5.43
CA ARG A 34 -1.79 6.44 -6.02
C ARG A 34 -3.14 5.77 -6.20
N PHE A 35 -3.24 4.48 -5.89
CA PHE A 35 -4.49 3.75 -5.96
C PHE A 35 -5.50 4.33 -4.97
N ASP A 36 -6.69 4.65 -5.44
CA ASP A 36 -7.68 5.41 -4.67
C ASP A 36 -8.08 4.75 -3.34
N PRO A 37 -8.35 3.44 -3.26
CA PRO A 37 -8.63 2.79 -1.98
C PRO A 37 -7.50 2.92 -0.98
N TYR A 38 -6.24 2.84 -1.43
CA TYR A 38 -5.07 3.02 -0.59
C TYR A 38 -5.05 4.44 -0.01
N ARG A 39 -5.20 5.45 -0.87
CA ARG A 39 -5.18 6.85 -0.45
C ARG A 39 -6.30 7.17 0.54
N LEU A 40 -7.50 6.69 0.25
CA LEU A 40 -8.64 6.89 1.13
C LEU A 40 -8.40 6.27 2.50
N ALA A 41 -7.87 5.06 2.54
CA ALA A 41 -7.57 4.35 3.79
C ALA A 41 -6.55 5.13 4.63
N ILE A 42 -5.45 5.56 4.02
CA ILE A 42 -4.41 6.30 4.74
C ILE A 42 -4.93 7.66 5.22
N GLN A 43 -5.64 8.39 4.38
CA GLN A 43 -6.21 9.68 4.77
C GLN A 43 -7.20 9.54 5.92
N THR A 44 -8.07 8.55 5.86
CA THR A 44 -9.07 8.30 6.91
C THR A 44 -8.40 7.88 8.22
N ALA A 45 -7.41 7.00 8.14
CA ALA A 45 -6.68 6.55 9.32
C ALA A 45 -5.95 7.71 9.99
N ARG A 46 -5.29 8.57 9.23
CA ARG A 46 -4.53 9.71 9.79
C ARG A 46 -5.42 10.76 10.44
N LYS A 47 -6.69 10.83 10.08
CA LYS A 47 -7.67 11.71 10.73
C LYS A 47 -8.20 11.16 12.05
N ASN A 48 -7.97 9.88 12.31
CA ASN A 48 -8.44 9.23 13.52
C ASN A 48 -7.39 9.38 14.63
N HIS A 49 -7.75 10.04 15.73
CA HIS A 49 -6.85 10.28 16.85
C HIS A 49 -6.39 8.98 17.50
N ASP A 50 -7.28 8.01 17.61
CA ASP A 50 -6.95 6.71 18.23
C ASP A 50 -5.89 5.97 17.45
N PHE A 51 -5.91 6.07 16.13
CA PHE A 51 -4.89 5.47 15.26
C PHE A 51 -3.50 6.04 15.56
N ILE A 52 -3.40 7.35 15.67
CA ILE A 52 -2.13 8.02 15.96
C ILE A 52 -1.68 7.74 17.42
N ASP A 53 -2.61 7.77 18.36
CA ASP A 53 -2.29 7.59 19.79
C ASP A 53 -1.82 6.17 20.09
N VAL A 54 -2.46 5.17 19.49
CA VAL A 54 -2.12 3.76 19.71
C VAL A 54 -0.76 3.42 19.12
N LEU A 55 -0.49 3.86 17.90
CA LEU A 55 0.78 3.56 17.24
C LEU A 55 1.92 4.44 17.71
N GLY A 56 1.63 5.67 18.06
CA GLY A 56 2.64 6.67 18.43
C GLY A 56 3.17 7.41 17.22
N SER A 57 3.24 8.72 17.34
CA SER A 57 3.73 9.61 16.28
C SER A 57 5.26 9.57 16.18
N PRO A 58 5.89 9.64 15.00
CA PRO A 58 5.26 9.67 13.69
C PRO A 58 4.82 8.28 13.21
N VAL A 59 3.74 8.23 12.44
CA VAL A 59 3.24 7.00 11.84
C VAL A 59 3.63 6.95 10.36
N THR A 60 4.24 5.84 9.95
CA THR A 60 4.65 5.61 8.57
C THR A 60 4.04 4.32 8.03
N GLU A 61 3.71 4.31 6.76
CA GLU A 61 3.28 3.12 6.05
C GLU A 61 4.49 2.30 5.65
N GLY A 62 4.34 0.97 5.65
CA GLY A 62 5.40 0.07 5.21
C GLY A 62 5.67 0.19 3.71
N TRP A 63 6.82 -0.32 3.30
CA TRP A 63 7.25 -0.30 1.91
C TRP A 63 6.31 -1.06 0.99
N PHE A 64 5.83 -2.23 1.44
CA PHE A 64 4.93 -3.08 0.68
C PHE A 64 3.57 -3.16 1.37
N PHE A 65 2.54 -3.19 0.56
CA PHE A 65 1.22 -3.58 1.03
C PHE A 65 0.69 -4.71 0.14
N ASP A 66 -0.16 -5.55 0.70
CA ASP A 66 -0.84 -6.59 -0.04
C ASP A 66 -2.23 -6.11 -0.44
N GLY A 67 -2.69 -6.54 -1.60
CA GLY A 67 -3.97 -6.08 -2.08
C GLY A 67 -4.59 -6.98 -3.12
N LYS A 68 -5.91 -6.97 -3.15
CA LYS A 68 -6.72 -7.72 -4.11
C LYS A 68 -7.83 -6.81 -4.60
N GLU A 69 -7.97 -6.72 -5.91
CA GLU A 69 -9.07 -6.02 -6.54
C GLU A 69 -9.92 -7.01 -7.32
N GLU A 70 -11.22 -6.99 -7.10
CA GLU A 70 -12.15 -7.79 -7.88
C GLU A 70 -12.94 -6.89 -8.80
N VAL A 71 -12.86 -7.20 -10.10
CA VAL A 71 -13.61 -6.49 -11.12
C VAL A 71 -15.04 -7.01 -11.11
N GLY A 72 -15.98 -6.11 -11.07
CA GLY A 72 -17.40 -6.47 -11.06
C GLY A 72 -18.25 -5.23 -10.96
N ASN A 73 -19.52 -5.43 -10.70
CA ASN A 73 -20.47 -4.35 -10.46
C ASN A 73 -21.25 -4.65 -9.18
N PRO A 74 -20.83 -4.09 -8.02
CA PRO A 74 -19.71 -3.15 -7.84
C PRO A 74 -18.33 -3.83 -7.85
N ALA A 75 -17.30 -3.09 -8.26
CA ALA A 75 -15.92 -3.51 -8.06
C ALA A 75 -15.56 -3.42 -6.57
N THR A 76 -14.72 -4.33 -6.11
CA THR A 76 -14.31 -4.37 -4.70
C THR A 76 -12.80 -4.40 -4.59
N ALA A 77 -12.27 -3.87 -3.49
CA ALA A 77 -10.86 -3.92 -3.19
C ALA A 77 -10.64 -4.30 -1.73
N GLN A 78 -9.63 -5.14 -1.49
CA GLN A 78 -9.17 -5.50 -0.16
C GLN A 78 -7.68 -5.20 -0.08
N LEU A 79 -7.27 -4.47 0.95
CA LEU A 79 -5.87 -4.10 1.14
C LEU A 79 -5.44 -4.46 2.56
N LEU A 80 -4.18 -4.86 2.68
CA LEU A 80 -3.51 -5.03 3.96
C LEU A 80 -2.27 -4.14 3.94
N ILE A 81 -2.26 -3.08 4.72
CA ILE A 81 -1.23 -2.05 4.70
C ILE A 81 -0.47 -2.11 6.02
N PRO A 82 0.82 -2.50 6.02
CA PRO A 82 1.61 -2.43 7.25
C PRO A 82 1.85 -0.98 7.66
N VAL A 83 1.70 -0.71 8.94
CA VAL A 83 1.92 0.63 9.50
C VAL A 83 2.81 0.52 10.73
N ARG A 84 3.62 1.55 10.94
CA ARG A 84 4.55 1.62 12.07
C ARG A 84 4.49 3.00 12.69
N GLY A 85 4.32 3.02 14.01
CA GLY A 85 4.48 4.22 14.82
C GLY A 85 5.70 4.12 15.72
N SER A 86 5.88 5.12 16.56
CA SER A 86 6.99 5.15 17.53
C SER A 86 6.83 4.12 18.66
N THR A 87 5.62 3.71 18.96
CA THR A 87 5.30 2.82 20.08
C THR A 87 4.95 1.41 19.63
N ARG A 88 4.16 1.27 18.55
CA ARG A 88 3.65 -0.02 18.08
C ARG A 88 3.65 -0.12 16.58
N THR A 89 3.58 -1.36 16.10
CA THR A 89 3.36 -1.69 14.69
C THR A 89 2.04 -2.41 14.55
N GLY A 90 1.46 -2.34 13.35
CA GLY A 90 0.22 -3.04 13.05
C GLY A 90 -0.03 -3.12 11.57
N ASN A 91 -1.21 -3.61 11.22
CA ASN A 91 -1.66 -3.69 9.84
C ASN A 91 -3.04 -3.05 9.72
N LEU A 92 -3.22 -2.24 8.67
CA LEU A 92 -4.54 -1.74 8.31
C LEU A 92 -5.22 -2.74 7.38
N GLN A 93 -6.35 -3.25 7.80
CA GLN A 93 -7.22 -4.02 6.91
C GLN A 93 -8.24 -3.08 6.29
N VAL A 94 -8.25 -3.04 4.97
CA VAL A 94 -9.08 -2.12 4.21
C VAL A 94 -10.00 -2.90 3.28
N ARG A 95 -11.27 -2.56 3.29
CA ARG A 95 -12.22 -3.00 2.28
C ARG A 95 -12.89 -1.78 1.68
N ALA A 96 -13.02 -1.79 0.37
CA ALA A 96 -13.64 -0.70 -0.37
C ALA A 96 -14.49 -1.25 -1.50
N ILE A 97 -15.49 -0.48 -1.86
CA ILE A 97 -16.33 -0.75 -3.03
C ILE A 97 -16.35 0.47 -3.94
N LYS A 98 -16.50 0.23 -5.24
CA LYS A 98 -16.62 1.28 -6.22
C LYS A 98 -18.06 1.44 -6.65
N GLU A 99 -18.66 2.55 -6.29
CA GLU A 99 -20.03 2.89 -6.66
C GLU A 99 -20.05 4.19 -7.44
N ASN A 100 -20.74 4.21 -8.57
CA ASN A 100 -20.88 5.41 -9.41
C ASN A 100 -19.53 6.04 -9.76
N GLY A 101 -18.54 5.21 -10.07
CA GLY A 101 -17.19 5.67 -10.42
C GLY A 101 -16.34 6.15 -9.26
N ARG A 102 -16.82 6.02 -8.03
CA ARG A 102 -16.10 6.47 -6.82
C ARG A 102 -15.87 5.33 -5.84
N TRP A 103 -14.68 5.29 -5.27
CA TRP A 103 -14.35 4.34 -4.21
C TRP A 103 -14.87 4.83 -2.87
N ARG A 104 -15.42 3.91 -2.09
CA ARG A 104 -15.90 4.16 -0.73
C ARG A 104 -15.37 3.06 0.19
N LEU A 105 -14.84 3.45 1.33
CA LEU A 105 -14.39 2.49 2.34
C LEU A 105 -15.60 1.85 3.03
N THR A 106 -15.61 0.53 3.09
CA THR A 106 -16.62 -0.23 3.83
C THR A 106 -16.06 -0.78 5.13
N GLN A 107 -14.74 -0.94 5.23
CA GLN A 107 -14.07 -1.39 6.44
C GLN A 107 -12.68 -0.79 6.50
N LEU A 108 -12.30 -0.32 7.68
CA LEU A 108 -10.94 0.15 7.96
C LEU A 108 -10.63 -0.23 9.40
N THR A 109 -9.82 -1.26 9.58
CA THR A 109 -9.50 -1.83 10.89
C THR A 109 -7.99 -1.85 11.08
N LEU A 110 -7.52 -1.35 12.23
CA LEU A 110 -6.13 -1.47 12.64
C LEU A 110 -5.97 -2.73 13.48
N GLU A 111 -5.16 -3.66 13.03
CA GLU A 111 -4.78 -4.84 13.80
C GLU A 111 -3.39 -4.61 14.38
N LEU A 112 -3.27 -4.69 15.70
CA LEU A 112 -2.00 -4.53 16.39
C LEU A 112 -1.31 -5.88 16.53
N ALA A 113 0.00 -5.89 16.30
CA ALA A 113 0.79 -7.11 16.33
C ALA A 113 0.91 -7.70 17.74
N ASN A 114 0.98 -6.85 18.78
CA ASN A 114 1.17 -7.30 20.16
C ASN A 114 0.85 -6.18 21.14
N PRO A 115 -0.11 -6.32 22.08
CA PRO A 115 -1.03 -7.45 22.17
C PRO A 115 -2.00 -7.51 21.00
N ASP A 116 -2.52 -8.69 20.74
CA ASP A 116 -3.46 -8.93 19.65
C ASP A 116 -4.77 -8.18 19.90
N LYS A 117 -4.89 -7.04 19.28
CA LYS A 117 -6.01 -6.12 19.48
C LYS A 117 -6.36 -5.45 18.16
N SER A 118 -7.63 -5.26 17.90
CA SER A 118 -8.11 -4.59 16.71
C SER A 118 -8.89 -3.32 17.06
N LEU A 119 -8.78 -2.32 16.21
CA LEU A 119 -9.42 -1.03 16.38
C LEU A 119 -10.14 -0.65 15.08
N ASP A 120 -11.43 -0.41 15.17
CA ASP A 120 -12.23 0.04 14.02
C ASP A 120 -12.05 1.55 13.84
N LEU A 121 -11.49 1.96 12.71
CA LEU A 121 -11.17 3.36 12.43
C LEU A 121 -12.29 4.10 11.72
N LEU A 122 -13.29 3.41 11.17
CA LEU A 122 -14.47 4.06 10.65
C LEU A 122 -15.45 4.46 11.76
N GLY A 123 -15.28 3.85 12.93
CA GLY A 123 -16.11 4.10 14.08
C GLY A 123 -17.53 3.56 13.94
N PRO A 124 -18.29 3.56 15.06
CA PRO A 124 -19.72 3.37 14.95
C PRO A 124 -20.24 4.51 14.09
N ASN A 125 -21.02 4.16 13.08
CA ASN A 125 -21.57 5.09 12.12
C ASN A 125 -22.11 6.32 12.86
N PRO A 126 -21.51 7.52 12.70
CA PRO A 126 -22.13 8.68 13.30
C PRO A 126 -23.46 8.87 12.61
N ILE A 127 -24.45 8.80 13.38
CA ILE A 127 -25.81 9.02 12.91
C ILE A 127 -25.92 10.43 12.34
#